data_b34e49e82b241eba30bc64dfbc62f0c7
#
_entry.id   b34e49e82b241eba30bc64dfbc62f0c7
#
_cell.length_a   1.000
_cell.length_b   1.000
_cell.length_c   1.000
_cell.angle_alpha   90.00
_cell.angle_beta   90.00
_cell.angle_gamma   90.00
#
_symmetry.space_group_name_H-M   'P 1'
#
loop_
_entity.id
_entity.type
_entity.pdbx_description
1 polymer ?
#
loop_
_entity_poly.entity_id
_entity_poly.type
_entity_poly.pdbx_seq_one_letter_code
_entity_poly.pdbx_strand_id
1 'polypeptide(L)'
;NTDVTYLESGEKKYGILLDELKKAKKFIFLEYFIIEQGEVWDSVLEVLCEKIREGVEVRVMYDGLCSLSKLPIGYFKKLRELGIKSKPFAPARPFFTTQQNNRDHRKILVIDGKVAFTGGINLADEYMNIVERFGYWKDTGVMLKGDAVRSFTLLFLQMWNVTEKNIEGYSRYLNVAIPTPETAEGYVMGYGDDPYGKERVGESVYLHMINTSTKYLHIVSPYLVIDNVMMSSL
;
A
#
# COMPACT_ATOMS: atom_id res chain seq x y z
N ASN A 1 -19.57 4.26 6.69
CA ASN A 1 -19.55 2.98 7.41
C ASN A 1 -18.14 2.37 7.45
N THR A 2 -17.14 3.15 7.88
CA THR A 2 -15.75 2.68 7.96
C THR A 2 -15.12 3.16 9.25
N ASP A 3 -14.60 2.22 10.02
CA ASP A 3 -13.78 2.51 11.19
C ASP A 3 -12.34 2.82 10.77
N VAL A 4 -11.76 3.86 11.37
CA VAL A 4 -10.43 4.36 11.04
C VAL A 4 -9.56 4.35 12.29
N THR A 5 -8.49 3.57 12.27
CA THR A 5 -7.48 3.57 13.33
C THR A 5 -6.22 4.26 12.84
N TYR A 6 -5.84 5.36 13.48
CA TYR A 6 -4.58 6.04 13.23
C TYR A 6 -3.41 5.27 13.88
N LEU A 7 -2.38 5.04 13.10
CA LEU A 7 -1.16 4.32 13.50
C LEU A 7 0.00 5.31 13.50
N GLU A 8 0.37 5.76 14.68
CA GLU A 8 1.28 6.89 14.90
C GLU A 8 2.75 6.60 14.58
N SER A 9 3.11 5.32 14.42
CA SER A 9 4.49 4.90 14.11
C SER A 9 4.54 3.58 13.35
N GLY A 10 5.72 3.26 12.82
CA GLY A 10 5.99 1.99 12.16
C GLY A 10 5.84 0.80 13.10
N GLU A 11 6.37 0.92 14.31
CA GLU A 11 6.34 -0.14 15.33
C GLU A 11 4.90 -0.51 15.68
N LYS A 12 4.05 0.50 15.89
CA LYS A 12 2.64 0.26 16.20
C LYS A 12 1.91 -0.38 15.02
N LYS A 13 2.17 0.11 13.81
CA LYS A 13 1.61 -0.49 12.60
C LYS A 13 2.03 -1.95 12.45
N TYR A 14 3.30 -2.26 12.68
CA TYR A 14 3.88 -3.59 12.47
C TYR A 14 3.20 -4.67 13.32
N GLY A 15 3.06 -4.43 14.63
CA GLY A 15 2.40 -5.38 15.52
C GLY A 15 0.95 -5.65 15.11
N ILE A 16 0.17 -4.59 14.86
CA ILE A 16 -1.23 -4.71 14.45
C ILE A 16 -1.36 -5.39 13.06
N LEU A 17 -0.44 -5.08 12.14
CA LEU A 17 -0.42 -5.67 10.81
C LEU A 17 -0.22 -7.19 10.87
N LEU A 18 0.72 -7.68 11.67
CA LEU A 18 0.95 -9.12 11.84
C LEU A 18 -0.28 -9.82 12.46
N ASP A 19 -0.91 -9.19 13.44
CA ASP A 19 -2.11 -9.74 14.08
C ASP A 19 -3.29 -9.83 13.11
N GLU A 20 -3.48 -8.83 12.25
CA GLU A 20 -4.55 -8.86 11.24
C GLU A 20 -4.23 -9.85 10.11
N LEU A 21 -2.97 -9.97 9.68
CA LEU A 21 -2.56 -10.96 8.68
C LEU A 21 -2.88 -12.40 9.14
N LYS A 22 -2.62 -12.73 10.40
CA LYS A 22 -2.93 -14.06 10.98
C LYS A 22 -4.42 -14.40 10.94
N LYS A 23 -5.31 -13.39 10.88
CA LYS A 23 -6.77 -13.58 10.83
C LYS A 23 -7.31 -13.85 9.42
N ALA A 24 -6.50 -13.66 8.38
CA ALA A 24 -6.92 -13.85 7.00
C ALA A 24 -7.49 -15.24 6.72
N LYS A 25 -8.57 -15.30 5.92
CA LYS A 25 -9.27 -16.55 5.57
C LYS A 25 -9.49 -16.76 4.08
N LYS A 26 -9.43 -15.69 3.26
CA LYS A 26 -9.74 -15.75 1.83
C LYS A 26 -8.61 -15.25 0.96
N PHE A 27 -8.17 -14.02 1.19
CA PHE A 27 -7.09 -13.42 0.40
C PHE A 27 -6.34 -12.31 1.14
N ILE A 28 -5.07 -12.15 0.76
CA ILE A 28 -4.18 -11.08 1.22
C ILE A 28 -3.55 -10.44 -0.02
N PHE A 29 -3.68 -9.12 -0.16
CA PHE A 29 -3.06 -8.33 -1.22
C PHE A 29 -2.11 -7.31 -0.63
N LEU A 30 -0.84 -7.35 -1.07
CA LEU A 30 0.21 -6.40 -0.67
C LEU A 30 0.74 -5.67 -1.90
N GLU A 31 0.76 -4.35 -1.82
CA GLU A 31 1.37 -3.43 -2.79
C GLU A 31 2.24 -2.45 -2.02
N TYR A 32 3.55 -2.55 -2.18
CA TYR A 32 4.51 -1.74 -1.45
C TYR A 32 5.60 -1.18 -2.37
N PHE A 33 5.97 0.07 -2.12
CA PHE A 33 7.07 0.70 -2.86
C PHE A 33 8.41 0.04 -2.54
N ILE A 34 8.69 -0.18 -1.26
CA ILE A 34 9.90 -0.87 -0.79
C ILE A 34 9.51 -2.09 0.04
N ILE A 35 10.13 -3.22 -0.33
CA ILE A 35 10.25 -4.41 0.49
C ILE A 35 11.75 -4.67 0.59
N GLU A 36 12.26 -4.86 1.80
CA GLU A 36 13.66 -5.20 2.06
C GLU A 36 13.76 -6.44 2.94
N GLN A 37 14.71 -7.32 2.62
CA GLN A 37 14.98 -8.47 3.49
C GLN A 37 15.48 -7.99 4.85
N GLY A 38 14.91 -8.53 5.91
CA GLY A 38 15.17 -8.17 7.29
C GLY A 38 14.07 -8.71 8.20
N GLU A 39 14.11 -8.35 9.47
CA GLU A 39 13.20 -8.88 10.49
C GLU A 39 11.72 -8.62 10.14
N VAL A 40 11.42 -7.40 9.68
CA VAL A 40 10.05 -6.99 9.32
C VAL A 40 9.49 -7.83 8.19
N TRP A 41 10.24 -7.91 7.08
CA TRP A 41 9.75 -8.64 5.92
C TRP A 41 9.72 -10.16 6.15
N ASP A 42 10.73 -10.69 6.81
CA ASP A 42 10.81 -12.13 7.08
C ASP A 42 9.66 -12.59 7.97
N SER A 43 9.29 -11.82 9.00
CA SER A 43 8.12 -12.10 9.85
C SER A 43 6.80 -12.02 9.08
N VAL A 44 6.64 -11.02 8.21
CA VAL A 44 5.47 -10.92 7.32
C VAL A 44 5.43 -12.13 6.39
N LEU A 45 6.54 -12.47 5.75
CA LEU A 45 6.63 -13.59 4.81
C LEU A 45 6.30 -14.93 5.48
N GLU A 46 6.74 -15.14 6.72
CA GLU A 46 6.40 -16.33 7.49
C GLU A 46 4.89 -16.48 7.65
N VAL A 47 4.19 -15.42 8.08
CA VAL A 47 2.73 -15.41 8.20
C VAL A 47 2.06 -15.65 6.85
N LEU A 48 2.56 -15.02 5.76
CA LEU A 48 2.01 -15.25 4.42
C LEU A 48 2.14 -16.72 3.99
N CYS A 49 3.27 -17.37 4.27
CA CYS A 49 3.49 -18.79 3.97
C CYS A 49 2.56 -19.69 4.81
N GLU A 50 2.29 -19.35 6.07
CA GLU A 50 1.30 -20.05 6.88
C GLU A 50 -0.10 -19.93 6.27
N LYS A 51 -0.49 -18.72 5.87
CA LYS A 51 -1.80 -18.47 5.25
C LYS A 51 -1.97 -19.20 3.91
N ILE A 52 -0.92 -19.32 3.11
CA ILE A 52 -0.97 -20.13 1.88
C ILE A 52 -1.24 -21.60 2.21
N ARG A 53 -0.59 -22.14 3.24
CA ARG A 53 -0.85 -23.53 3.69
C ARG A 53 -2.30 -23.73 4.17
N GLU A 54 -2.93 -22.67 4.68
CA GLU A 54 -4.36 -22.66 5.03
C GLU A 54 -5.30 -22.45 3.82
N GLY A 55 -4.76 -22.28 2.60
CA GLY A 55 -5.54 -22.07 1.36
C GLY A 55 -5.90 -20.62 1.07
N VAL A 56 -5.31 -19.66 1.77
CA VAL A 56 -5.52 -18.21 1.53
C VAL A 56 -4.76 -17.79 0.27
N GLU A 57 -5.43 -17.06 -0.63
CA GLU A 57 -4.78 -16.47 -1.80
C GLU A 57 -3.91 -15.28 -1.40
N VAL A 58 -2.62 -15.32 -1.74
CA VAL A 58 -1.69 -14.22 -1.44
C VAL A 58 -1.15 -13.61 -2.73
N ARG A 59 -1.25 -12.29 -2.85
CA ARG A 59 -0.62 -11.50 -3.93
C ARG A 59 0.32 -10.45 -3.36
N VAL A 60 1.52 -10.40 -3.91
CA VAL A 60 2.53 -9.40 -3.54
C VAL A 60 3.02 -8.67 -4.78
N MET A 61 2.86 -7.35 -4.80
CA MET A 61 3.41 -6.45 -5.80
C MET A 61 4.33 -5.45 -5.12
N TYR A 62 5.46 -5.14 -5.74
CA TYR A 62 6.42 -4.16 -5.22
C TYR A 62 7.08 -3.41 -6.38
N ASP A 63 7.59 -2.20 -6.12
CA ASP A 63 8.29 -1.44 -7.16
C ASP A 63 9.59 -2.13 -7.56
N GLY A 64 9.71 -2.45 -8.84
CA GLY A 64 10.80 -3.28 -9.35
C GLY A 64 12.15 -2.58 -9.48
N LEU A 65 12.18 -1.23 -9.42
CA LEU A 65 13.43 -0.48 -9.41
C LEU A 65 13.89 -0.19 -7.97
N CYS A 66 12.97 0.32 -7.14
CA CYS A 66 13.30 0.73 -5.78
C CYS A 66 13.65 -0.46 -4.86
N SER A 67 13.10 -1.63 -5.15
CA SER A 67 13.46 -2.86 -4.44
C SER A 67 14.66 -3.60 -5.05
N LEU A 68 15.25 -3.12 -6.15
CA LEU A 68 16.34 -3.81 -6.84
C LEU A 68 17.62 -3.94 -5.99
N SER A 69 17.92 -2.93 -5.17
CA SER A 69 19.07 -2.94 -4.26
C SER A 69 18.75 -3.57 -2.89
N LYS A 70 17.48 -3.90 -2.65
CA LYS A 70 16.94 -4.36 -1.37
C LYS A 70 16.57 -5.84 -1.37
N LEU A 71 16.30 -6.39 -2.56
CA LEU A 71 15.90 -7.77 -2.77
C LEU A 71 16.81 -8.44 -3.82
N PRO A 72 17.05 -9.75 -3.73
CA PRO A 72 17.75 -10.49 -4.77
C PRO A 72 17.10 -10.36 -6.14
N ILE A 73 17.91 -10.36 -7.19
CA ILE A 73 17.39 -10.32 -8.56
C ILE A 73 16.42 -11.49 -8.80
N GLY A 74 15.25 -11.18 -9.30
CA GLY A 74 14.23 -12.19 -9.57
C GLY A 74 13.50 -12.69 -8.31
N TYR A 75 13.54 -11.97 -7.20
CA TYR A 75 12.91 -12.34 -5.93
C TYR A 75 11.43 -12.74 -6.06
N PHE A 76 10.68 -12.15 -6.98
CA PHE A 76 9.30 -12.54 -7.28
C PHE A 76 9.17 -14.02 -7.69
N LYS A 77 10.21 -14.64 -8.27
CA LYS A 77 10.20 -16.08 -8.59
C LYS A 77 10.27 -16.92 -7.32
N LYS A 78 11.15 -16.52 -6.36
CA LYS A 78 11.21 -17.16 -5.05
C LYS A 78 9.86 -17.07 -4.32
N LEU A 79 9.19 -15.93 -4.37
CA LEU A 79 7.85 -15.80 -3.78
C LEU A 79 6.83 -16.72 -4.46
N ARG A 80 6.91 -16.89 -5.78
CA ARG A 80 6.04 -17.83 -6.52
C ARG A 80 6.29 -19.28 -6.16
N GLU A 81 7.53 -19.67 -5.91
CA GLU A 81 7.89 -21.01 -5.43
C GLU A 81 7.28 -21.30 -4.05
N LEU A 82 7.08 -20.27 -3.23
CA LEU A 82 6.37 -20.35 -1.94
C LEU A 82 4.83 -20.35 -2.09
N GLY A 83 4.30 -20.27 -3.33
CA GLY A 83 2.87 -20.21 -3.60
C GLY A 83 2.27 -18.80 -3.62
N ILE A 84 3.07 -17.76 -3.42
CA ILE A 84 2.65 -16.36 -3.47
C ILE A 84 2.58 -15.91 -4.94
N LYS A 85 1.43 -15.42 -5.40
CA LYS A 85 1.36 -14.73 -6.69
C LYS A 85 2.12 -13.41 -6.56
N SER A 86 3.26 -13.27 -7.24
CA SER A 86 4.10 -12.09 -7.10
C SER A 86 4.59 -11.55 -8.43
N LYS A 87 4.72 -10.23 -8.51
CA LYS A 87 5.33 -9.53 -9.64
C LYS A 87 5.89 -8.18 -9.22
N PRO A 88 7.03 -7.74 -9.81
CA PRO A 88 7.50 -6.37 -9.67
C PRO A 88 6.70 -5.45 -10.59
N PHE A 89 6.35 -4.24 -10.11
CA PHE A 89 5.86 -3.16 -10.94
C PHE A 89 7.04 -2.49 -11.65
N ALA A 90 6.90 -2.23 -12.95
CA ALA A 90 7.90 -1.55 -13.78
C ALA A 90 9.36 -1.96 -13.45
N PRO A 91 9.73 -3.24 -13.65
CA PRO A 91 11.07 -3.70 -13.35
C PRO A 91 12.11 -2.95 -14.17
N ALA A 92 13.31 -2.78 -13.61
CA ALA A 92 14.42 -2.14 -14.30
C ALA A 92 14.71 -2.84 -15.64
N ARG A 93 14.84 -2.05 -16.70
CA ARG A 93 15.21 -2.51 -18.04
C ARG A 93 16.51 -1.83 -18.45
N PRO A 94 17.37 -2.48 -19.23
CA PRO A 94 18.69 -1.92 -19.63
C PRO A 94 18.60 -0.68 -20.52
N PHE A 95 17.44 -0.35 -21.06
CA PHE A 95 17.25 0.82 -21.90
C PHE A 95 16.48 1.90 -21.15
N PHE A 96 17.04 3.10 -21.09
CA PHE A 96 16.41 4.27 -20.51
C PHE A 96 15.20 4.69 -21.35
N THR A 97 14.01 4.48 -20.82
CA THR A 97 12.77 5.02 -21.37
C THR A 97 12.12 5.93 -20.34
N THR A 98 11.39 6.95 -20.80
CA THR A 98 10.64 7.86 -19.92
C THR A 98 9.64 7.10 -19.02
N GLN A 99 9.20 5.94 -19.46
CA GLN A 99 8.32 5.04 -18.66
C GLN A 99 8.98 4.48 -17.40
N GLN A 100 10.32 4.47 -17.30
CA GLN A 100 11.03 4.05 -16.09
C GLN A 100 10.87 5.04 -14.93
N ASN A 101 10.45 6.28 -15.20
CA ASN A 101 10.16 7.27 -14.17
C ASN A 101 8.82 7.02 -13.47
N ASN A 102 7.95 6.20 -14.06
CA ASN A 102 6.69 5.81 -13.46
C ASN A 102 6.95 4.80 -12.35
N ARG A 103 6.79 5.21 -11.10
CA ARG A 103 7.01 4.37 -9.93
C ARG A 103 5.71 4.13 -9.18
N ASP A 104 5.59 2.96 -8.59
CA ASP A 104 4.48 2.62 -7.72
C ASP A 104 4.85 2.94 -6.27
N HIS A 105 4.47 4.15 -5.81
CA HIS A 105 4.78 4.62 -4.46
C HIS A 105 3.70 4.25 -3.43
N ARG A 106 2.72 3.44 -3.80
CA ARG A 106 1.63 3.02 -2.91
C ARG A 106 2.12 2.07 -1.81
N LYS A 107 1.47 2.08 -0.67
CA LYS A 107 1.60 1.12 0.40
C LYS A 107 0.19 0.69 0.77
N ILE A 108 -0.23 -0.42 0.23
CA ILE A 108 -1.57 -0.98 0.40
C ILE A 108 -1.44 -2.42 0.89
N LEU A 109 -2.11 -2.73 1.97
CA LEU A 109 -2.39 -4.10 2.39
C LEU A 109 -3.90 -4.25 2.50
N VAL A 110 -4.46 -5.27 1.86
CA VAL A 110 -5.88 -5.64 1.99
C VAL A 110 -5.97 -7.08 2.47
N ILE A 111 -6.82 -7.31 3.47
CA ILE A 111 -7.09 -8.63 4.04
C ILE A 111 -8.58 -8.93 3.91
N ASP A 112 -8.91 -9.98 3.18
CA ASP A 112 -10.27 -10.50 2.97
C ASP A 112 -11.30 -9.49 2.47
N GLY A 113 -10.86 -8.30 1.96
CA GLY A 113 -11.75 -7.18 1.63
C GLY A 113 -12.43 -6.53 2.85
N LYS A 114 -11.96 -6.79 4.05
CA LYS A 114 -12.51 -6.33 5.33
C LYS A 114 -11.62 -5.39 6.10
N VAL A 115 -10.31 -5.53 5.94
CA VAL A 115 -9.29 -4.70 6.57
C VAL A 115 -8.37 -4.17 5.49
N ALA A 116 -8.04 -2.88 5.56
CA ALA A 116 -6.98 -2.29 4.74
C ALA A 116 -6.02 -1.47 5.59
N PHE A 117 -4.75 -1.46 5.17
CA PHE A 117 -3.72 -0.58 5.71
C PHE A 117 -3.17 0.27 4.59
N THR A 118 -2.90 1.54 4.89
CA THR A 118 -2.19 2.46 4.00
C THR A 118 -1.34 3.44 4.81
N GLY A 119 -0.61 4.34 4.14
CA GLY A 119 0.25 5.36 4.76
C GLY A 119 1.63 5.44 4.13
N GLY A 120 2.60 6.04 4.82
CA GLY A 120 3.97 6.24 4.33
C GLY A 120 4.90 5.05 4.56
N ILE A 121 4.60 4.19 5.52
CA ILE A 121 5.48 3.15 6.07
C ILE A 121 5.65 1.98 5.10
N ASN A 122 6.88 1.70 4.66
CA ASN A 122 7.23 0.52 3.86
C ASN A 122 7.50 -0.73 4.73
N LEU A 123 7.85 -1.86 4.09
CA LEU A 123 8.19 -3.12 4.76
C LEU A 123 9.71 -3.31 4.78
N ALA A 124 10.37 -2.56 5.65
CA ALA A 124 11.80 -2.67 5.93
C ALA A 124 12.09 -2.25 7.38
N ASP A 125 13.19 -2.74 7.94
CA ASP A 125 13.52 -2.62 9.36
C ASP A 125 13.71 -1.17 9.80
N GLU A 126 14.23 -0.29 8.91
CA GLU A 126 14.40 1.13 9.18
C GLU A 126 13.09 1.86 9.47
N TYR A 127 11.97 1.46 8.85
CA TYR A 127 10.66 2.08 9.08
C TYR A 127 10.03 1.70 10.42
N MET A 128 10.51 0.63 11.03
CA MET A 128 10.07 0.15 12.35
C MET A 128 11.10 0.45 13.45
N ASN A 129 12.12 1.26 13.15
CA ASN A 129 13.21 1.62 14.04
C ASN A 129 13.96 0.40 14.64
N ILE A 130 13.93 -0.75 13.96
CA ILE A 130 14.74 -1.94 14.29
C ILE A 130 16.21 -1.66 13.93
N VAL A 131 16.41 -0.96 12.80
CA VAL A 131 17.73 -0.50 12.36
C VAL A 131 17.71 1.02 12.25
N GLU A 132 18.62 1.69 12.95
CA GLU A 132 18.79 3.14 12.83
C GLU A 132 19.63 3.46 11.59
N ARG A 133 18.98 4.02 10.55
CA ARG A 133 19.65 4.40 9.30
C ARG A 133 19.88 5.90 9.18
N PHE A 134 18.88 6.70 9.58
CA PHE A 134 18.89 8.16 9.46
C PHE A 134 18.41 8.84 10.76
N GLY A 135 18.60 8.21 11.92
CA GLY A 135 17.96 8.57 13.16
C GLY A 135 16.59 7.91 13.31
N TYR A 136 15.81 8.33 14.31
CA TYR A 136 14.48 7.80 14.55
C TYR A 136 13.54 8.09 13.38
N TRP A 137 12.99 7.03 12.78
CA TRP A 137 12.08 7.14 11.64
C TRP A 137 10.66 7.40 12.14
N LYS A 138 10.18 8.62 11.91
CA LYS A 138 8.79 9.01 12.22
C LYS A 138 7.95 9.00 10.95
N ASP A 139 7.06 8.04 10.86
CA ASP A 139 6.10 7.89 9.78
C ASP A 139 4.77 7.39 10.34
N THR A 140 3.71 7.48 9.57
CA THR A 140 2.37 7.16 10.03
C THR A 140 1.64 6.23 9.06
N GLY A 141 0.65 5.54 9.60
CA GLY A 141 -0.26 4.70 8.83
C GLY A 141 -1.70 4.82 9.29
N VAL A 142 -2.56 4.20 8.54
CA VAL A 142 -3.99 4.09 8.87
C VAL A 142 -4.42 2.65 8.64
N MET A 143 -5.22 2.11 9.56
CA MET A 143 -5.96 0.88 9.38
C MET A 143 -7.44 1.22 9.20
N LEU A 144 -8.07 0.59 8.22
CA LEU A 144 -9.47 0.77 7.86
C LEU A 144 -10.22 -0.54 8.01
N LYS A 145 -11.42 -0.49 8.60
CA LYS A 145 -12.36 -1.62 8.66
C LYS A 145 -13.74 -1.12 8.25
N GLY A 146 -14.29 -1.64 7.16
CA GLY A 146 -15.59 -1.21 6.66
C GLY A 146 -15.61 -0.98 5.14
N ASP A 147 -16.59 -0.22 4.67
CA ASP A 147 -16.90 -0.06 3.24
C ASP A 147 -15.75 0.52 2.40
N ALA A 148 -14.95 1.42 2.98
CA ALA A 148 -13.81 2.01 2.26
C ALA A 148 -12.74 0.98 1.85
N VAL A 149 -12.68 -0.20 2.47
CA VAL A 149 -11.75 -1.29 2.09
C VAL A 149 -11.98 -1.74 0.65
N ARG A 150 -13.21 -1.60 0.13
CA ARG A 150 -13.52 -1.88 -1.29
C ARG A 150 -12.73 -1.01 -2.24
N SER A 151 -12.56 0.28 -1.92
CA SER A 151 -11.75 1.20 -2.73
C SER A 151 -10.29 0.76 -2.78
N PHE A 152 -9.71 0.37 -1.66
CA PHE A 152 -8.32 -0.12 -1.60
C PHE A 152 -8.16 -1.47 -2.30
N THR A 153 -9.16 -2.34 -2.23
CA THR A 153 -9.20 -3.59 -3.00
C THR A 153 -9.20 -3.32 -4.51
N LEU A 154 -10.00 -2.34 -4.96
CA LEU A 154 -10.04 -1.92 -6.36
C LEU A 154 -8.72 -1.30 -6.81
N LEU A 155 -8.14 -0.39 -6.02
CA LEU A 155 -6.86 0.25 -6.31
C LEU A 155 -5.76 -0.79 -6.53
N PHE A 156 -5.67 -1.79 -5.65
CA PHE A 156 -4.73 -2.90 -5.83
C PHE A 156 -5.01 -3.71 -7.10
N LEU A 157 -6.26 -4.11 -7.34
CA LEU A 157 -6.63 -4.95 -8.48
C LEU A 157 -6.43 -4.23 -9.82
N GLN A 158 -6.68 -2.93 -9.88
CA GLN A 158 -6.40 -2.13 -11.06
C GLN A 158 -4.90 -2.14 -11.40
N MET A 159 -4.03 -1.85 -10.43
CA MET A 159 -2.58 -1.90 -10.64
C MET A 159 -2.08 -3.31 -10.94
N TRP A 160 -2.62 -4.30 -10.25
CA TRP A 160 -2.30 -5.70 -10.54
C TRP A 160 -2.61 -6.06 -11.99
N ASN A 161 -3.76 -5.63 -12.50
CA ASN A 161 -4.22 -6.00 -13.84
C ASN A 161 -3.56 -5.23 -14.99
N VAL A 162 -2.85 -4.12 -14.73
CA VAL A 162 -2.14 -3.33 -15.77
C VAL A 162 -1.24 -4.21 -16.65
N THR A 163 -0.62 -5.24 -16.09
CA THR A 163 0.30 -6.14 -16.81
C THR A 163 -0.28 -7.52 -17.10
N GLU A 164 -1.53 -7.78 -16.73
CA GLU A 164 -2.19 -9.06 -16.97
C GLU A 164 -2.78 -9.13 -18.38
N LYS A 165 -2.59 -10.27 -19.04
CA LYS A 165 -3.19 -10.51 -20.36
C LYS A 165 -4.68 -10.81 -20.27
N ASN A 166 -5.07 -11.49 -19.21
CA ASN A 166 -6.47 -11.86 -18.93
C ASN A 166 -6.90 -11.17 -17.63
N ILE A 167 -7.79 -10.19 -17.76
CA ILE A 167 -8.33 -9.47 -16.61
C ILE A 167 -9.40 -10.34 -15.96
N GLU A 168 -9.16 -10.71 -14.71
CA GLU A 168 -10.17 -11.42 -13.93
C GLU A 168 -11.24 -10.45 -13.39
N GLY A 169 -12.46 -10.95 -13.24
CA GLY A 169 -13.55 -10.17 -12.65
C GLY A 169 -13.28 -9.85 -11.17
N TYR A 170 -13.58 -8.62 -10.75
CA TYR A 170 -13.34 -8.15 -9.39
C TYR A 170 -14.39 -8.62 -8.38
N SER A 171 -15.53 -9.12 -8.86
CA SER A 171 -16.71 -9.44 -8.04
C SER A 171 -16.40 -10.36 -6.86
N ARG A 172 -15.53 -11.35 -7.04
CA ARG A 172 -15.18 -12.31 -5.98
C ARG A 172 -14.44 -11.66 -4.80
N TYR A 173 -13.79 -10.51 -5.02
CA TYR A 173 -13.06 -9.77 -3.99
C TYR A 173 -13.88 -8.63 -3.39
N LEU A 174 -14.88 -8.13 -4.13
CA LEU A 174 -15.71 -7.01 -3.73
C LEU A 174 -17.02 -7.42 -3.07
N ASN A 175 -17.55 -8.62 -3.43
CA ASN A 175 -18.78 -9.15 -2.83
C ASN A 175 -18.47 -9.85 -1.50
N VAL A 176 -17.89 -9.09 -0.57
CA VAL A 176 -17.58 -9.55 0.79
C VAL A 176 -18.55 -8.89 1.74
N ALA A 177 -19.13 -9.70 2.64
CA ALA A 177 -19.90 -9.14 3.75
C ALA A 177 -18.94 -8.41 4.69
N ILE A 178 -19.10 -7.09 4.79
CA ILE A 178 -18.29 -6.23 5.63
C ILE A 178 -19.12 -5.88 6.86
N PRO A 179 -18.63 -6.14 8.10
CA PRO A 179 -19.31 -5.68 9.30
C PRO A 179 -19.41 -4.15 9.30
N THR A 180 -20.59 -3.61 9.49
CA THR A 180 -20.79 -2.17 9.63
C THR A 180 -20.42 -1.80 11.06
N PRO A 181 -19.46 -0.88 11.29
CA PRO A 181 -19.16 -0.40 12.62
C PRO A 181 -20.36 0.38 13.20
N GLU A 182 -20.63 0.18 14.49
CA GLU A 182 -21.78 0.79 15.16
C GLU A 182 -21.69 2.32 15.29
N THR A 183 -20.48 2.87 15.29
CA THR A 183 -20.20 4.27 15.68
C THR A 183 -19.30 5.04 14.70
N ALA A 184 -19.21 4.60 13.44
CA ALA A 184 -18.37 5.31 12.48
C ALA A 184 -19.00 6.64 12.05
N GLU A 185 -18.31 7.74 12.32
CA GLU A 185 -18.67 9.10 11.88
C GLU A 185 -17.75 9.62 10.79
N GLY A 186 -18.24 10.55 9.96
CA GLY A 186 -17.47 11.19 8.90
C GLY A 186 -17.38 10.36 7.61
N TYR A 187 -16.43 10.74 6.75
CA TYR A 187 -16.25 10.18 5.42
C TYR A 187 -14.84 9.66 5.22
N VAL A 188 -14.71 8.52 4.57
CA VAL A 188 -13.42 7.97 4.13
C VAL A 188 -13.48 7.77 2.62
N MET A 189 -12.59 8.40 1.89
CA MET A 189 -12.46 8.28 0.46
C MET A 189 -11.04 7.79 0.11
N GLY A 190 -10.93 6.54 -0.34
CA GLY A 190 -9.70 6.01 -0.89
C GLY A 190 -9.53 6.48 -2.33
N TYR A 191 -8.40 7.12 -2.65
CA TYR A 191 -8.03 7.53 -3.99
C TYR A 191 -6.57 7.17 -4.27
N GLY A 192 -6.17 7.22 -5.53
CA GLY A 192 -4.80 7.00 -5.94
C GLY A 192 -4.59 7.46 -7.36
N ASP A 193 -3.43 8.04 -7.62
CA ASP A 193 -2.96 8.28 -8.97
C ASP A 193 -2.38 7.00 -9.55
N ASP A 194 -2.47 6.85 -10.85
CA ASP A 194 -1.79 5.79 -11.59
C ASP A 194 -0.92 6.40 -12.70
N PRO A 195 0.20 5.75 -13.06
CA PRO A 195 1.15 6.30 -14.01
C PRO A 195 0.65 6.30 -15.47
N TYR A 196 -0.52 5.73 -15.73
CA TYR A 196 -1.13 5.61 -17.05
C TYR A 196 -2.37 6.50 -17.19
N GLY A 197 -2.92 6.98 -16.08
CA GLY A 197 -4.02 7.93 -16.02
C GLY A 197 -3.62 9.32 -16.50
N LYS A 198 -4.60 10.09 -16.97
CA LYS A 198 -4.42 11.50 -17.35
C LYS A 198 -4.81 12.46 -16.23
N GLU A 199 -5.59 11.99 -15.28
CA GLU A 199 -6.09 12.79 -14.17
C GLU A 199 -5.10 12.77 -13.01
N ARG A 200 -4.84 13.94 -12.44
CA ARG A 200 -3.99 14.14 -11.25
C ARG A 200 -4.88 14.25 -10.03
N VAL A 201 -5.41 13.11 -9.60
CA VAL A 201 -6.39 13.06 -8.52
C VAL A 201 -5.77 13.53 -7.20
N GLY A 202 -4.55 13.09 -6.89
CA GLY A 202 -3.82 13.48 -5.68
C GLY A 202 -3.59 14.99 -5.61
N GLU A 203 -3.10 15.59 -6.69
CA GLU A 203 -2.89 17.05 -6.78
C GLU A 203 -4.22 17.81 -6.58
N SER A 204 -5.29 17.36 -7.23
CA SER A 204 -6.61 17.97 -7.10
C SER A 204 -7.15 17.90 -5.67
N VAL A 205 -6.93 16.79 -4.96
CA VAL A 205 -7.33 16.65 -3.55
C VAL A 205 -6.54 17.59 -2.65
N TYR A 206 -5.21 17.68 -2.84
CA TYR A 206 -4.38 18.63 -2.07
C TYR A 206 -4.81 20.07 -2.30
N LEU A 207 -4.99 20.49 -3.55
CA LEU A 207 -5.48 21.83 -3.90
C LEU A 207 -6.85 22.10 -3.29
N HIS A 208 -7.75 21.12 -3.32
CA HIS A 208 -9.07 21.26 -2.70
C HIS A 208 -8.94 21.50 -1.19
N MET A 209 -8.13 20.71 -0.48
CA MET A 209 -7.91 20.89 0.96
C MET A 209 -7.30 22.26 1.30
N ILE A 210 -6.31 22.70 0.51
CA ILE A 210 -5.69 24.02 0.69
C ILE A 210 -6.73 25.13 0.52
N ASN A 211 -7.46 25.12 -0.60
CA ASN A 211 -8.40 26.18 -0.96
C ASN A 211 -9.69 26.21 -0.11
N THR A 212 -10.05 25.11 0.54
CA THR A 212 -11.25 25.02 1.40
C THR A 212 -10.94 25.18 2.89
N SER A 213 -9.68 25.27 3.27
CA SER A 213 -9.26 25.51 4.66
C SER A 213 -9.76 26.86 5.15
N THR A 214 -10.46 26.87 6.29
CA THR A 214 -11.04 28.12 6.86
C THR A 214 -10.33 28.63 8.11
N LYS A 215 -9.50 27.80 8.76
CA LYS A 215 -8.79 28.18 9.99
C LYS A 215 -7.30 27.94 9.89
N TYR A 216 -6.90 26.72 9.61
CA TYR A 216 -5.50 26.33 9.43
C TYR A 216 -5.40 25.01 8.67
N LEU A 217 -4.27 24.79 8.03
CA LEU A 217 -3.88 23.54 7.41
C LEU A 217 -2.42 23.25 7.78
N HIS A 218 -2.16 22.08 8.35
CA HIS A 218 -0.82 21.61 8.62
C HIS A 218 -0.45 20.53 7.60
N ILE A 219 0.66 20.72 6.89
CA ILE A 219 1.21 19.77 5.94
C ILE A 219 2.55 19.30 6.47
N VAL A 220 2.69 17.98 6.65
CA VAL A 220 3.93 17.35 7.09
C VAL A 220 4.36 16.34 6.03
N SER A 221 5.49 16.60 5.39
CA SER A 221 6.01 15.74 4.32
C SER A 221 7.53 15.88 4.22
N PRO A 222 8.27 14.78 4.02
CA PRO A 222 9.69 14.86 3.68
C PRO A 222 9.91 15.26 2.20
N TYR A 223 8.86 15.27 1.39
CA TYR A 223 8.89 15.54 -0.05
C TYR A 223 8.12 16.82 -0.39
N LEU A 224 8.66 17.96 0.02
CA LEU A 224 8.04 19.25 -0.29
C LEU A 224 8.44 19.69 -1.72
N VAL A 225 7.94 18.98 -2.71
CA VAL A 225 8.11 19.32 -4.14
C VAL A 225 6.79 19.86 -4.64
N ILE A 226 6.65 21.18 -4.60
CA ILE A 226 5.41 21.90 -4.97
C ILE A 226 5.62 22.66 -6.29
N ASP A 227 4.62 22.63 -7.14
CA ASP A 227 4.58 23.39 -8.38
C ASP A 227 4.04 24.81 -8.16
N ASN A 228 3.98 25.59 -9.24
CA ASN A 228 3.51 26.98 -9.16
C ASN A 228 2.03 27.09 -8.77
N VAL A 229 1.20 26.12 -9.13
CA VAL A 229 -0.23 26.13 -8.80
C VAL A 229 -0.42 25.91 -7.30
N MET A 230 0.25 24.91 -6.77
CA MET A 230 0.20 24.62 -5.33
C MET A 230 0.83 25.74 -4.50
N MET A 231 1.97 26.29 -4.96
CA MET A 231 2.61 27.44 -4.33
C MET A 231 1.69 28.68 -4.26
N SER A 232 0.90 28.91 -5.31
CA SER A 232 -0.03 30.05 -5.35
C SER A 232 -1.28 29.82 -4.49
N SER A 233 -1.57 28.58 -4.14
CA SER A 233 -2.73 28.21 -3.33
C SER A 233 -2.42 28.20 -1.82
N LEU A 234 -1.15 28.07 -1.44
CA LEU A 234 -0.64 28.16 -0.06
C LEU A 234 -0.52 29.60 0.40
#